data_ec0e910b54da8f4e279a1665479054dd
#
_entry.id   ec0e910b54da8f4e279a1665479054dd
#
_cell.length_a   1.000
_cell.length_b   1.000
_cell.length_c   1.000
_cell.angle_alpha   90.00
_cell.angle_beta   90.00
_cell.angle_gamma   90.00
#
_symmetry.space_group_name_H-M   'P 1'
#
loop_
_entity.id
_entity.type
_entity.pdbx_description
1 polymer ?
#
loop_
_entity_poly.entity_id
_entity_poly.type
_entity_poly.pdbx_seq_one_letter_code
_entity_poly.pdbx_strand_id
1 'polypeptide(L)'
;MEPLLHGDYPTSMKKIAGERIPTFTDRESKLVKGSYDFIGLIHYTNINITDNSLVLESNLRDFSADMAVLMNGSDLFANAEYPIEPWGLIEELNHFKLNYGKPPMLHCIIIIVVVLIM
;
A
#
# COMPACT_ATOMS: atom_id res chain seq x y z
N MET A 1 -3.67 0.17 -6.17
CA MET A 1 -3.23 -0.53 -7.41
C MET A 1 -4.37 -1.27 -8.08
N GLU A 2 -5.07 -2.17 -7.39
CA GLU A 2 -6.14 -2.99 -8.00
C GLU A 2 -7.15 -2.20 -8.84
N PRO A 3 -7.75 -1.09 -8.36
CA PRO A 3 -8.70 -0.35 -9.18
C PRO A 3 -8.11 0.17 -10.50
N LEU A 4 -6.86 0.62 -10.49
CA LEU A 4 -6.19 1.13 -11.69
C LEU A 4 -5.90 0.03 -12.71
N LEU A 5 -5.57 -1.17 -12.24
CA LEU A 5 -5.17 -2.30 -13.10
C LEU A 5 -6.36 -3.18 -13.49
N HIS A 6 -7.28 -3.40 -12.56
CA HIS A 6 -8.38 -4.35 -12.72
C HIS A 6 -9.77 -3.70 -12.75
N GLY A 7 -9.89 -2.42 -12.34
CA GLY A 7 -11.15 -1.67 -12.34
C GLY A 7 -12.00 -1.93 -11.10
N ASP A 8 -11.48 -2.60 -10.07
CA ASP A 8 -12.22 -2.93 -8.86
C ASP A 8 -11.27 -3.04 -7.66
N TYR A 9 -11.83 -3.05 -6.45
CA TYR A 9 -11.09 -3.24 -5.22
C TYR A 9 -10.58 -4.68 -5.08
N PRO A 10 -9.48 -4.90 -4.32
CA PRO A 10 -9.02 -6.26 -3.99
C PRO A 10 -10.11 -7.06 -3.29
N THR A 11 -10.18 -8.34 -3.59
CA THR A 11 -11.16 -9.25 -2.97
C THR A 11 -11.04 -9.28 -1.44
N SER A 12 -9.82 -9.22 -0.90
CA SER A 12 -9.56 -9.15 0.54
C SER A 12 -10.19 -7.90 1.15
N MET A 13 -10.02 -6.73 0.52
CA MET A 13 -10.59 -5.48 0.99
C MET A 13 -12.13 -5.52 0.98
N LYS A 14 -12.73 -6.02 -0.11
CA LYS A 14 -14.19 -6.19 -0.20
C LYS A 14 -14.73 -7.13 0.89
N LYS A 15 -14.01 -8.21 1.18
CA LYS A 15 -14.39 -9.16 2.23
C LYS A 15 -14.36 -8.54 3.63
N ILE A 16 -13.33 -7.73 3.92
CA ILE A 16 -13.14 -7.12 5.25
C ILE A 16 -14.07 -5.93 5.45
N ALA A 17 -14.10 -5.01 4.50
CA ALA A 17 -14.85 -3.76 4.62
C ALA A 17 -16.35 -3.93 4.31
N GLY A 18 -16.72 -4.91 3.47
CA GLY A 18 -18.12 -5.17 3.12
C GLY A 18 -18.81 -3.94 2.55
N GLU A 19 -19.98 -3.62 3.10
CA GLU A 19 -20.80 -2.49 2.67
C GLU A 19 -20.24 -1.11 3.02
N ARG A 20 -19.14 -1.04 3.79
CA ARG A 20 -18.52 0.23 4.17
C ARG A 20 -17.70 0.86 3.05
N ILE A 21 -17.36 0.12 2.01
CA ILE A 21 -16.76 0.68 0.79
C ILE A 21 -17.79 0.75 -0.32
N PRO A 22 -17.84 1.85 -1.08
CA PRO A 22 -18.74 1.96 -2.22
C PRO A 22 -18.32 0.98 -3.31
N THR A 23 -19.28 0.34 -3.97
CA THR A 23 -19.02 -0.52 -5.13
C THR A 23 -18.85 0.34 -6.38
N PHE A 24 -17.89 -0.03 -7.23
CA PHE A 24 -17.80 0.58 -8.55
C PHE A 24 -19.00 0.17 -9.41
N THR A 25 -19.59 1.13 -10.09
CA THR A 25 -20.48 0.84 -11.21
C THR A 25 -19.65 0.40 -12.42
N ASP A 26 -20.29 -0.28 -13.38
CA ASP A 26 -19.62 -0.68 -14.63
C ASP A 26 -18.96 0.50 -15.36
N ARG A 27 -19.58 1.66 -15.29
CA ARG A 27 -19.03 2.88 -15.88
C ARG A 27 -17.78 3.36 -15.14
N GLU A 28 -17.81 3.41 -13.83
CA GLU A 28 -16.67 3.84 -13.00
C GLU A 28 -15.51 2.86 -13.12
N SER A 29 -15.79 1.55 -13.08
CA SER A 29 -14.79 0.50 -13.31
C SER A 29 -14.06 0.71 -14.64
N LYS A 30 -14.80 0.96 -15.72
CA LYS A 30 -14.21 1.22 -17.04
C LYS A 30 -13.43 2.53 -17.11
N LEU A 31 -13.85 3.57 -16.38
CA LEU A 31 -13.16 4.84 -16.34
C LEU A 31 -11.86 4.78 -15.56
N VAL A 32 -11.83 4.01 -14.46
CA VAL A 32 -10.65 3.95 -13.59
C VAL A 32 -9.62 2.96 -14.10
N LYS A 33 -10.05 1.87 -14.73
CA LYS A 33 -9.15 0.87 -15.28
C LYS A 33 -8.29 1.43 -16.41
N GLY A 34 -6.96 1.42 -16.19
CA GLY A 34 -6.00 1.93 -17.17
C GLY A 34 -5.93 3.46 -17.24
N SER A 35 -6.55 4.18 -16.30
CA SER A 35 -6.56 5.65 -16.27
C SER A 35 -5.26 6.26 -15.73
N TYR A 36 -4.12 5.73 -16.14
CA TYR A 36 -2.79 6.19 -15.72
C TYR A 36 -1.81 6.04 -16.88
N ASP A 37 -0.87 6.98 -16.97
CA ASP A 37 0.22 6.92 -17.94
C ASP A 37 1.43 6.19 -17.34
N PHE A 38 1.67 6.38 -16.05
CA PHE A 38 2.74 5.71 -15.30
C PHE A 38 2.35 5.55 -13.84
N ILE A 39 3.03 4.64 -13.16
CA ILE A 39 2.88 4.42 -11.72
C ILE A 39 4.17 4.84 -11.04
N GLY A 40 4.07 5.77 -10.10
CA GLY A 40 5.18 6.21 -9.27
C GLY A 40 5.15 5.51 -7.90
N LEU A 41 6.29 4.97 -7.49
CA LEU A 41 6.49 4.43 -6.14
C LEU A 41 7.41 5.36 -5.36
N ILE A 42 7.09 5.56 -4.10
CA ILE A 42 7.92 6.30 -3.15
C ILE A 42 8.23 5.34 -2.01
N HIS A 43 9.52 5.02 -1.88
CA HIS A 43 10.00 4.13 -0.82
C HIS A 43 10.80 4.93 0.22
N TYR A 44 10.42 4.82 1.49
CA TYR A 44 11.12 5.48 2.60
C TYR A 44 11.89 4.50 3.47
N THR A 45 11.21 3.46 3.92
CA THR A 45 11.76 2.48 4.85
C THR A 45 10.92 1.21 4.83
N ASN A 46 11.39 0.18 5.51
CA ASN A 46 10.68 -1.08 5.70
C ASN A 46 10.12 -1.16 7.12
N ILE A 47 8.92 -1.68 7.23
CA ILE A 47 8.25 -1.90 8.51
C ILE A 47 7.83 -3.36 8.60
N ASN A 48 8.22 -4.02 9.69
CA ASN A 48 7.73 -5.34 9.99
C ASN A 48 6.29 -5.28 10.48
N ILE A 49 5.43 -6.05 9.85
CA ILE A 49 4.03 -6.18 10.24
C ILE A 49 3.73 -7.60 10.68
N THR A 50 2.86 -7.73 11.67
CA THR A 50 2.31 -9.02 12.10
C THR A 50 0.80 -9.02 11.96
N ASP A 51 0.24 -10.19 11.71
CA ASP A 51 -1.21 -10.37 11.64
C ASP A 51 -1.87 -10.03 12.97
N ASN A 52 -2.96 -9.31 12.90
CA ASN A 52 -3.81 -8.95 14.04
C ASN A 52 -5.29 -9.15 13.68
N SER A 53 -5.61 -10.26 13.05
CA SER A 53 -6.96 -10.57 12.58
C SER A 53 -8.00 -10.57 13.69
N LEU A 54 -7.61 -10.72 14.96
CA LEU A 54 -8.52 -10.64 16.11
C LEU A 54 -9.20 -9.27 16.24
N VAL A 55 -8.58 -8.21 15.75
CA VAL A 55 -9.20 -6.87 15.77
C VAL A 55 -10.44 -6.81 14.87
N LEU A 56 -10.57 -7.69 13.90
CA LEU A 56 -11.72 -7.77 13.01
C LEU A 56 -13.00 -8.23 13.73
N GLU A 57 -12.88 -8.83 14.92
CA GLU A 57 -14.01 -9.22 15.78
C GLU A 57 -14.56 -8.04 16.59
N SER A 58 -13.82 -6.92 16.63
CA SER A 58 -14.25 -5.71 17.35
C SER A 58 -15.42 -5.02 16.64
N ASN A 59 -16.33 -4.46 17.43
CA ASN A 59 -17.42 -3.60 16.94
C ASN A 59 -16.93 -2.22 16.48
N LEU A 60 -15.75 -1.80 16.93
CA LEU A 60 -15.12 -0.56 16.49
C LEU A 60 -14.30 -0.84 15.23
N ARG A 61 -14.87 -0.42 14.11
CA ARG A 61 -14.27 -0.65 12.78
C ARG A 61 -13.92 0.69 12.15
N ASP A 62 -12.62 0.90 12.01
CA ASP A 62 -12.02 2.01 11.28
C ASP A 62 -10.98 1.48 10.28
N PHE A 63 -10.30 2.38 9.61
CA PHE A 63 -9.25 2.02 8.66
C PHE A 63 -8.14 1.18 9.31
N SER A 64 -7.72 1.52 10.52
CA SER A 64 -6.64 0.80 11.22
C SER A 64 -7.07 -0.60 11.62
N ALA A 65 -8.29 -0.75 12.14
CA ALA A 65 -8.86 -2.06 12.45
C ALA A 65 -9.05 -2.92 11.19
N ASP A 66 -9.43 -2.31 10.07
CA ASP A 66 -9.61 -3.03 8.81
C ASP A 66 -8.31 -3.49 8.17
N MET A 67 -7.18 -2.82 8.44
CA MET A 67 -5.87 -3.32 8.02
C MET A 67 -5.50 -4.63 8.74
N ALA A 68 -6.00 -4.83 9.96
CA ALA A 68 -5.79 -6.03 10.76
C ALA A 68 -4.32 -6.42 10.94
N VAL A 69 -3.46 -5.43 11.11
CA VAL A 69 -2.02 -5.61 11.29
C VAL A 69 -1.50 -4.84 12.50
N LEU A 70 -0.44 -5.36 13.12
CA LEU A 70 0.39 -4.63 14.06
C LEU A 70 1.67 -4.23 13.35
N MET A 71 2.01 -2.95 13.43
CA MET A 71 3.27 -2.42 12.96
C MET A 71 4.29 -2.53 14.09
N ASN A 72 5.33 -3.33 13.89
CA ASN A 72 6.43 -3.46 14.83
C ASN A 72 7.46 -2.39 14.51
N GLY A 73 7.55 -1.39 15.32
CA GLY A 73 8.45 -0.24 15.13
C GLY A 73 7.80 1.07 15.56
N SER A 74 7.20 1.07 16.78
CA SER A 74 6.63 2.29 17.38
C SER A 74 7.61 3.47 17.41
N ASP A 75 8.91 3.19 17.35
CA ASP A 75 9.97 4.19 17.37
C ASP A 75 10.33 4.75 15.98
N LEU A 76 9.83 4.16 14.89
CA LEU A 76 10.11 4.65 13.54
C LEU A 76 9.60 6.08 13.31
N PHE A 77 8.52 6.46 13.98
CA PHE A 77 7.97 7.81 13.90
C PHE A 77 8.47 8.74 15.02
N ALA A 78 9.15 8.18 16.04
CA ALA A 78 9.71 8.94 17.16
C ALA A 78 11.13 9.46 16.86
N ASN A 79 11.85 8.81 15.95
CA ASN A 79 13.19 9.20 15.54
C ASN A 79 13.11 10.05 14.26
N ALA A 80 13.93 11.10 14.20
CA ALA A 80 14.00 11.99 13.06
C ALA A 80 14.62 11.36 11.79
N GLU A 81 15.14 10.13 11.89
CA GLU A 81 15.81 9.44 10.82
C GLU A 81 15.19 8.07 10.58
N TYR A 82 14.80 7.82 9.34
CA TYR A 82 14.36 6.50 8.90
C TYR A 82 15.58 5.64 8.54
N PRO A 83 15.62 4.36 8.94
CA PRO A 83 16.66 3.47 8.48
C PRO A 83 16.63 3.34 6.95
N ILE A 84 17.79 3.48 6.33
CA ILE A 84 17.95 3.33 4.88
C ILE A 84 18.12 1.85 4.58
N GLU A 85 17.09 1.25 4.01
CA GLU A 85 17.02 -0.18 3.70
C GLU A 85 16.70 -0.42 2.21
N PRO A 86 17.70 -0.30 1.32
CA PRO A 86 17.48 -0.37 -0.13
C PRO A 86 16.92 -1.71 -0.63
N TRP A 87 17.13 -2.79 0.13
CA TRP A 87 16.63 -4.12 -0.22
C TRP A 87 15.09 -4.16 -0.29
N GLY A 88 14.41 -3.38 0.55
CA GLY A 88 12.96 -3.33 0.56
C GLY A 88 12.37 -2.80 -0.74
N LEU A 89 13.01 -1.83 -1.37
CA LEU A 89 12.61 -1.36 -2.69
C LEU A 89 12.69 -2.49 -3.74
N ILE A 90 13.73 -3.33 -3.66
CA ILE A 90 13.87 -4.46 -4.58
C ILE A 90 12.73 -5.46 -4.39
N GLU A 91 12.39 -5.76 -3.13
CA GLU A 91 11.28 -6.65 -2.79
C GLU A 91 9.94 -6.07 -3.24
N GLU A 92 9.71 -4.78 -3.03
CA GLU A 92 8.52 -4.08 -3.51
C GLU A 92 8.38 -4.17 -5.03
N LEU A 93 9.44 -3.88 -5.78
CA LEU A 93 9.45 -3.98 -7.24
C LEU A 93 9.22 -5.42 -7.74
N ASN A 94 9.79 -6.41 -7.05
CA ASN A 94 9.55 -7.82 -7.35
C ASN A 94 8.10 -8.20 -7.09
N HIS A 95 7.53 -7.75 -5.97
CA HIS A 95 6.12 -7.95 -5.65
C HIS A 95 5.20 -7.37 -6.73
N PHE A 96 5.48 -6.15 -7.19
CA PHE A 96 4.73 -5.54 -8.30
C PHE A 96 4.83 -6.34 -9.58
N LYS A 97 6.05 -6.75 -9.94
CA LYS A 97 6.28 -7.55 -11.14
C LYS A 97 5.55 -8.89 -11.13
N LEU A 98 5.53 -9.56 -9.97
CA LEU A 98 4.90 -10.87 -9.82
C LEU A 98 3.38 -10.79 -9.83
N ASN A 99 2.79 -9.79 -9.15
CA ASN A 99 1.36 -9.70 -8.97
C ASN A 99 0.65 -8.89 -10.06
N TYR A 100 1.33 -7.92 -10.66
CA TYR A 100 0.75 -6.97 -11.61
C TYR A 100 1.41 -6.97 -12.98
N GLY A 101 2.41 -7.84 -13.19
CA GLY A 101 3.15 -7.91 -14.44
C GLY A 101 4.11 -6.72 -14.60
N LYS A 102 4.24 -6.25 -15.84
CA LYS A 102 5.02 -5.04 -16.15
C LYS A 102 4.05 -3.92 -16.51
N PRO A 103 3.55 -3.15 -15.55
CA PRO A 103 2.78 -1.97 -15.88
C PRO A 103 3.66 -1.02 -16.70
N PRO A 104 3.12 -0.35 -17.73
CA PRO A 104 3.90 0.56 -18.52
C PRO A 104 4.48 1.67 -17.64
N MET A 105 5.79 1.81 -17.68
CA MET A 105 6.59 2.82 -17.00
C MET A 105 6.38 2.89 -15.48
N LEU A 106 6.99 1.94 -14.78
CA LEU A 106 7.17 2.05 -13.33
C LEU A 106 8.34 3.01 -13.06
N HIS A 107 8.04 4.22 -12.58
CA HIS A 107 9.05 5.16 -12.09
C HIS A 107 9.17 4.98 -10.58
N CYS A 108 10.36 4.70 -10.10
CA CYS A 108 10.66 4.68 -8.68
C CYS A 108 11.36 6.00 -8.31
N ILE A 109 10.76 6.75 -7.40
CA ILE A 109 11.37 7.95 -6.83
C ILE A 109 11.90 7.56 -5.44
N ILE A 110 13.22 7.50 -5.30
CA ILE A 110 13.86 7.37 -3.99
C ILE A 110 14.09 8.77 -3.46
N ILE A 111 13.34 9.14 -2.43
CA ILE A 111 13.61 10.38 -1.69
C ILE A 111 14.55 10.01 -0.55
N ILE A 112 15.83 10.26 -0.73
CA ILE A 112 16.81 10.23 0.37
C ILE A 112 16.70 11.60 1.05
N VAL A 113 16.04 11.66 2.19
CA VAL A 113 16.07 12.86 3.03
C VAL A 113 17.38 12.84 3.80
N VAL A 114 18.41 13.46 3.24
CA VAL A 114 19.66 13.74 3.97
C VAL A 114 19.41 15.02 4.76
N VAL A 115 19.10 14.91 6.03
CA VAL A 115 19.11 16.05 6.95
C VAL A 115 20.56 16.30 7.32
N LEU A 116 21.20 17.24 6.59
CA LEU A 116 22.48 17.80 7.03
C LEU A 116 22.18 18.72 8.21
N ILE A 117 22.43 18.24 9.42
CA ILE A 117 22.51 19.09 10.61
C ILE A 117 23.89 19.75 10.55
N MET A 118 23.92 21.04 10.19
CA MET A 118 25.09 21.91 10.42
C MET A 118 25.04 22.45 11.84
#